data_f5f87c1d161ad2744a80313b9a97a971
#
_entry.id   f5f87c1d161ad2744a80313b9a97a971
#
_cell.length_a   1.000
_cell.length_b   1.000
_cell.length_c   1.000
_cell.angle_alpha   90.00
_cell.angle_beta   90.00
_cell.angle_gamma   90.00
#
_symmetry.space_group_name_H-M   'P 1'
#
loop_
_entity.id
_entity.type
_entity.pdbx_description
1 polymer ?
#
loop_
_entity_poly.entity_id
_entity_poly.type
_entity_poly.pdbx_seq_one_letter_code
_entity_poly.pdbx_strand_id
1 'polypeptide(L)'
;VYGSITPETKEGLAYLAQLYTDGILDQQFTTRDYSDTLGLITSGRCGICFYPWNLPYSGSEFAMANPEGEWVVVEAPVNDKGEFTYSETRTDNGLLCVRKGYEHPEVAIKILNVEFDMYRGFDQEGYETLTPLFEAGTSWTAPMLTGHFNLEYDDAVIRIGSLTANYIEKGVTPTGTTQYNIQLCETAKRYFDNPDPSDTEGWICYTSRYIASNALKSGVKVPVAFHYATESMGTLWASMEKVEDQYFLETIVGQASIDGFDDFVSQWLMLGGEDITAEVQAYCDSHR
;
A
#
# COMPACT_ATOMS: atom_id res chain seq x y z
N VAL A 1 -1.94 23.08 -4.52
CA VAL A 1 -0.98 22.89 -5.62
C VAL A 1 -0.82 21.39 -5.86
N TYR A 2 -0.76 20.98 -7.12
CA TYR A 2 -0.49 19.59 -7.50
C TYR A 2 0.97 19.23 -7.19
N GLY A 3 1.21 18.08 -6.56
CA GLY A 3 2.53 17.72 -6.05
C GLY A 3 3.61 17.61 -7.14
N SER A 4 3.28 17.01 -8.29
CA SER A 4 4.23 16.72 -9.36
C SER A 4 4.86 17.96 -10.05
N ILE A 5 4.32 19.15 -9.80
CA ILE A 5 4.84 20.40 -10.40
C ILE A 5 5.50 21.33 -9.38
N THR A 6 5.86 20.82 -8.21
CA THR A 6 6.47 21.60 -7.13
C THR A 6 8.00 21.60 -7.19
N PRO A 7 8.67 22.60 -6.60
CA PRO A 7 10.12 22.61 -6.48
C PRO A 7 10.69 21.36 -5.77
N GLU A 8 9.98 20.83 -4.79
CA GLU A 8 10.35 19.62 -4.06
C GLU A 8 10.39 18.39 -4.98
N THR A 9 9.47 18.31 -5.94
CA THR A 9 9.48 17.26 -6.97
C THR A 9 10.69 17.40 -7.89
N LYS A 10 11.07 18.63 -8.28
CA LYS A 10 12.30 18.90 -9.03
C LYS A 10 13.54 18.37 -8.29
N GLU A 11 13.65 18.66 -7.00
CA GLU A 11 14.74 18.16 -6.15
C GLU A 11 14.74 16.63 -6.07
N GLY A 12 13.55 16.02 -5.87
CA GLY A 12 13.37 14.57 -5.83
C GLY A 12 13.80 13.89 -7.14
N LEU A 13 13.43 14.45 -8.29
CA LEU A 13 13.83 13.93 -9.60
C LEU A 13 15.34 14.03 -9.82
N ALA A 14 15.96 15.16 -9.42
CA ALA A 14 17.40 15.31 -9.49
C ALA A 14 18.14 14.27 -8.65
N TYR A 15 17.61 13.98 -7.46
CA TYR A 15 18.17 12.94 -6.59
C TYR A 15 18.02 11.54 -7.19
N LEU A 16 16.84 11.19 -7.74
CA LEU A 16 16.63 9.90 -8.40
C LEU A 16 17.54 9.73 -9.63
N ALA A 17 17.73 10.80 -10.43
CA ALA A 17 18.64 10.79 -11.55
C ALA A 17 20.10 10.55 -11.12
N GLN A 18 20.50 11.12 -9.98
CA GLN A 18 21.82 10.86 -9.40
C GLN A 18 21.95 9.39 -8.96
N LEU A 19 20.95 8.83 -8.25
CA LEU A 19 20.97 7.42 -7.85
C LEU A 19 21.03 6.47 -9.07
N TYR A 20 20.34 6.82 -10.14
CA TYR A 20 20.42 6.06 -11.40
C TYR A 20 21.82 6.14 -12.02
N THR A 21 22.40 7.33 -12.10
CA THR A 21 23.74 7.55 -12.63
C THR A 21 24.81 6.80 -11.82
N ASP A 22 24.66 6.77 -10.49
CA ASP A 22 25.57 6.07 -9.58
C ASP A 22 25.38 4.54 -9.58
N GLY A 23 24.39 4.03 -10.31
CA GLY A 23 24.07 2.60 -10.38
C GLY A 23 23.43 2.03 -9.11
N ILE A 24 22.93 2.89 -8.22
CA ILE A 24 22.21 2.50 -7.00
C ILE A 24 20.77 2.13 -7.34
N LEU A 25 20.11 2.93 -8.19
CA LEU A 25 18.79 2.60 -8.72
C LEU A 25 18.94 1.54 -9.83
N ASP A 26 18.04 0.54 -9.82
CA ASP A 26 18.04 -0.52 -10.84
C ASP A 26 18.02 0.07 -12.25
N GLN A 27 19.04 -0.27 -13.04
CA GLN A 27 19.21 0.27 -14.41
C GLN A 27 18.10 -0.16 -15.38
N GLN A 28 17.30 -1.15 -15.00
CA GLN A 28 16.18 -1.68 -15.80
C GLN A 28 14.81 -1.36 -15.19
N PHE A 29 14.74 -0.45 -14.20
CA PHE A 29 13.49 -0.18 -13.48
C PHE A 29 12.32 0.19 -14.40
N THR A 30 12.58 0.87 -15.53
CA THR A 30 11.56 1.30 -16.50
C THR A 30 10.90 0.15 -17.27
N THR A 31 11.49 -1.04 -17.23
CA THR A 31 11.00 -2.24 -17.95
C THR A 31 10.54 -3.35 -17.02
N ARG A 32 10.70 -3.18 -15.72
CA ARG A 32 10.30 -4.18 -14.76
C ARG A 32 8.83 -4.03 -14.39
N ASP A 33 8.18 -5.16 -14.34
CA ASP A 33 6.87 -5.28 -13.72
C ASP A 33 6.97 -5.65 -12.23
N TYR A 34 5.83 -5.83 -11.59
CA TYR A 34 5.74 -6.23 -10.19
C TYR A 34 6.44 -7.58 -9.93
N SER A 35 6.26 -8.55 -10.81
CA SER A 35 6.83 -9.89 -10.65
C SER A 35 8.36 -9.88 -10.80
N ASP A 36 8.87 -9.08 -11.73
CA ASP A 36 10.30 -8.87 -11.90
C ASP A 36 10.94 -8.25 -10.65
N THR A 37 10.29 -7.22 -10.10
CA THR A 37 10.75 -6.55 -8.87
C THR A 37 10.75 -7.53 -7.69
N LEU A 38 9.69 -8.31 -7.54
CA LEU A 38 9.62 -9.34 -6.52
C LEU A 38 10.70 -10.41 -6.68
N GLY A 39 10.97 -10.82 -7.93
CA GLY A 39 12.07 -11.73 -8.25
C GLY A 39 13.46 -11.20 -7.85
N LEU A 40 13.70 -9.89 -7.94
CA LEU A 40 14.94 -9.28 -7.42
C LEU A 40 15.04 -9.37 -5.90
N ILE A 41 13.93 -9.11 -5.21
CA ILE A 41 13.86 -9.17 -3.75
C ILE A 41 14.08 -10.61 -3.27
N THR A 42 13.35 -11.57 -3.81
CA THR A 42 13.40 -12.98 -3.39
C THR A 42 14.71 -13.68 -3.75
N SER A 43 15.38 -13.23 -4.81
CA SER A 43 16.72 -13.75 -5.19
C SER A 43 17.89 -13.09 -4.44
N GLY A 44 17.63 -12.13 -3.55
CA GLY A 44 18.67 -11.40 -2.82
C GLY A 44 19.48 -10.41 -3.67
N ARG A 45 18.98 -10.07 -4.86
CA ARG A 45 19.64 -9.11 -5.77
C ARG A 45 19.25 -7.65 -5.50
N CYS A 46 18.24 -7.44 -4.66
CA CYS A 46 17.79 -6.14 -4.18
C CYS A 46 18.26 -5.95 -2.75
N GLY A 47 19.11 -4.96 -2.49
CA GLY A 47 19.63 -4.67 -1.14
C GLY A 47 18.74 -3.75 -0.34
N ILE A 48 18.00 -2.85 -1.00
CA ILE A 48 17.08 -1.91 -0.37
C ILE A 48 15.85 -1.78 -1.26
N CYS A 49 14.66 -1.83 -0.68
CA CYS A 49 13.42 -1.55 -1.40
C CYS A 49 12.45 -0.77 -0.51
N PHE A 50 11.69 0.13 -1.15
CA PHE A 50 10.51 0.72 -0.54
C PHE A 50 9.31 -0.16 -0.87
N TYR A 51 8.66 -0.68 0.14
CA TYR A 51 7.56 -1.60 -0.07
C TYR A 51 6.51 -1.44 1.03
N PRO A 52 5.23 -1.76 0.77
CA PRO A 52 4.20 -1.78 1.80
C PRO A 52 4.51 -2.81 2.90
N TRP A 53 3.86 -2.64 4.05
CA TRP A 53 3.99 -3.49 5.23
C TRP A 53 3.86 -5.01 4.96
N ASN A 54 3.26 -5.38 3.86
CA ASN A 54 2.99 -6.78 3.47
C ASN A 54 4.11 -7.44 2.64
N LEU A 55 5.25 -6.82 2.46
CA LEU A 55 6.40 -7.45 1.79
C LEU A 55 6.74 -8.85 2.33
N PRO A 56 6.68 -9.13 3.64
CA PRO A 56 7.01 -10.45 4.15
C PRO A 56 6.18 -11.60 3.56
N TYR A 57 4.95 -11.34 3.14
CA TYR A 57 4.13 -12.36 2.47
C TYR A 57 4.72 -12.82 1.12
N SER A 58 5.34 -11.92 0.40
CA SER A 58 5.98 -12.21 -0.87
C SER A 58 7.48 -12.49 -0.74
N GLY A 59 8.10 -11.97 0.32
CA GLY A 59 9.54 -12.11 0.59
C GLY A 59 9.92 -13.36 1.40
N SER A 60 8.95 -14.16 1.81
CA SER A 60 9.19 -15.36 2.63
C SER A 60 10.09 -16.39 1.94
N GLU A 61 10.01 -16.52 0.62
CA GLU A 61 10.88 -17.40 -0.16
C GLU A 61 12.37 -17.04 0.00
N PHE A 62 12.69 -15.74 0.06
CA PHE A 62 14.07 -15.30 0.34
C PHE A 62 14.53 -15.74 1.73
N ALA A 63 13.71 -15.51 2.75
CA ALA A 63 14.04 -15.87 4.13
C ALA A 63 14.30 -17.37 4.27
N MET A 64 13.51 -18.21 3.59
CA MET A 64 13.65 -19.65 3.60
C MET A 64 14.89 -20.14 2.83
N ALA A 65 15.20 -19.49 1.70
CA ALA A 65 16.33 -19.87 0.86
C ALA A 65 17.69 -19.38 1.41
N ASN A 66 17.67 -18.34 2.24
CA ASN A 66 18.88 -17.67 2.74
C ASN A 66 18.82 -17.53 4.29
N PRO A 67 19.01 -18.61 5.04
CA PRO A 67 18.90 -18.58 6.51
C PRO A 67 19.87 -17.61 7.20
N GLU A 68 20.96 -17.24 6.54
CA GLU A 68 21.94 -16.27 7.02
C GLU A 68 21.62 -14.82 6.56
N GLY A 69 20.66 -14.66 5.65
CA GLY A 69 20.22 -13.36 5.15
C GLY A 69 19.00 -12.88 5.94
N GLU A 70 19.06 -11.65 6.45
CA GLU A 70 17.96 -11.05 7.19
C GLU A 70 17.47 -9.79 6.49
N TRP A 71 16.16 -9.71 6.26
CA TRP A 71 15.49 -8.47 5.88
C TRP A 71 15.16 -7.66 7.13
N VAL A 72 15.71 -6.47 7.21
CA VAL A 72 15.46 -5.53 8.31
C VAL A 72 14.52 -4.44 7.83
N VAL A 73 13.45 -4.21 8.57
CA VAL A 73 12.57 -3.07 8.34
C VAL A 73 13.17 -1.84 9.00
N VAL A 74 13.45 -0.82 8.21
CA VAL A 74 13.84 0.50 8.68
C VAL A 74 12.66 1.45 8.55
N GLU A 75 12.56 2.41 9.46
CA GLU A 75 11.57 3.48 9.37
C GLU A 75 11.77 4.25 8.05
N ALA A 76 10.65 4.77 7.52
CA ALA A 76 10.70 5.59 6.32
C ALA A 76 11.54 6.86 6.57
N PRO A 77 12.17 7.41 5.52
CA PRO A 77 12.93 8.66 5.64
C PRO A 77 12.08 9.77 6.25
N VAL A 78 12.68 10.54 7.13
CA VAL A 78 12.02 11.66 7.79
C VAL A 78 12.44 12.99 7.17
N ASN A 79 11.59 14.00 7.28
CA ASN A 79 11.90 15.37 6.89
C ASN A 79 12.88 16.03 7.88
N ASP A 80 13.25 17.29 7.62
CA ASP A 80 14.16 18.07 8.48
C ASP A 80 13.67 18.27 9.93
N LYS A 81 12.39 18.01 10.19
CA LYS A 81 11.79 18.04 11.53
C LYS A 81 11.82 16.69 12.24
N GLY A 82 12.36 15.66 11.58
CA GLY A 82 12.33 14.30 12.09
C GLY A 82 10.95 13.62 11.95
N GLU A 83 10.09 14.10 11.06
CA GLU A 83 8.74 13.57 10.85
C GLU A 83 8.68 12.77 9.56
N PHE A 84 8.11 11.57 9.62
CA PHE A 84 7.63 10.84 8.46
C PHE A 84 6.20 11.29 8.16
N THR A 85 5.95 11.82 6.98
CA THR A 85 4.61 12.22 6.55
C THR A 85 4.10 11.29 5.45
N TYR A 86 2.82 10.95 5.50
CA TYR A 86 2.16 10.16 4.46
C TYR A 86 0.80 10.73 4.14
N SER A 87 0.39 10.62 2.89
CA SER A 87 -0.93 11.06 2.46
C SER A 87 -2.01 10.10 2.94
N GLU A 88 -3.18 10.63 3.27
CA GLU A 88 -4.37 9.83 3.49
C GLU A 88 -4.68 8.99 2.25
N THR A 89 -4.85 7.69 2.43
CA THR A 89 -5.26 6.81 1.34
C THR A 89 -6.75 6.99 1.04
N ARG A 90 -7.12 6.82 -0.22
CA ARG A 90 -8.54 6.75 -0.59
C ARG A 90 -9.22 5.61 0.16
N THR A 91 -10.41 5.89 0.67
CA THR A 91 -11.24 4.90 1.38
C THR A 91 -12.10 4.07 0.42
N ASP A 92 -12.15 4.43 -0.86
CA ASP A 92 -12.95 3.80 -1.92
C ASP A 92 -12.03 3.19 -3.00
N ASN A 93 -11.63 1.94 -2.81
CA ASN A 93 -10.79 1.20 -3.77
C ASN A 93 -11.58 0.35 -4.77
N GLY A 94 -12.91 0.48 -4.79
CA GLY A 94 -13.74 -0.27 -5.71
C GLY A 94 -15.22 0.01 -5.52
N LEU A 95 -16.00 -0.36 -6.52
CA LEU A 95 -17.44 -0.18 -6.56
C LEU A 95 -18.11 -1.53 -6.86
N LEU A 96 -19.08 -1.91 -6.04
CA LEU A 96 -19.97 -3.02 -6.37
C LEU A 96 -21.06 -2.52 -7.31
N CYS A 97 -21.02 -2.96 -8.56
CA CYS A 97 -22.00 -2.57 -9.57
C CYS A 97 -22.96 -3.72 -9.83
N VAL A 98 -24.26 -3.42 -9.77
CA VAL A 98 -25.32 -4.35 -10.19
C VAL A 98 -25.88 -3.89 -11.52
N ARG A 99 -25.97 -4.82 -12.48
CA ARG A 99 -26.50 -4.53 -13.82
C ARG A 99 -27.94 -4.00 -13.73
N LYS A 100 -28.23 -2.91 -14.43
CA LYS A 100 -29.58 -2.36 -14.55
C LYS A 100 -30.55 -3.42 -15.08
N GLY A 101 -31.67 -3.61 -14.37
CA GLY A 101 -32.70 -4.62 -14.72
C GLY A 101 -32.42 -6.03 -14.20
N TYR A 102 -31.41 -6.19 -13.30
CA TYR A 102 -31.30 -7.44 -12.54
C TYR A 102 -32.43 -7.53 -11.51
N GLU A 103 -33.10 -8.69 -11.44
CA GLU A 103 -34.35 -8.84 -10.68
C GLU A 103 -34.14 -8.81 -9.16
N HIS A 104 -32.92 -9.14 -8.70
CA HIS A 104 -32.59 -9.29 -7.26
C HIS A 104 -31.35 -8.47 -6.86
N PRO A 105 -31.37 -7.14 -7.00
CA PRO A 105 -30.20 -6.31 -6.70
C PRO A 105 -29.78 -6.39 -5.23
N GLU A 106 -30.70 -6.72 -4.33
CA GLU A 106 -30.43 -6.90 -2.88
C GLU A 106 -29.50 -8.08 -2.58
N VAL A 107 -29.35 -9.04 -3.50
CA VAL A 107 -28.43 -10.18 -3.34
C VAL A 107 -26.99 -9.72 -3.21
N ALA A 108 -26.59 -8.66 -3.92
CA ALA A 108 -25.24 -8.10 -3.81
C ALA A 108 -24.93 -7.66 -2.38
N ILE A 109 -25.85 -6.95 -1.73
CA ILE A 109 -25.68 -6.51 -0.33
C ILE A 109 -25.74 -7.68 0.65
N LYS A 110 -26.60 -8.67 0.39
CA LYS A 110 -26.67 -9.88 1.22
C LYS A 110 -25.39 -10.68 1.19
N ILE A 111 -24.75 -10.81 0.02
CA ILE A 111 -23.46 -11.47 -0.11
C ILE A 111 -22.40 -10.71 0.73
N LEU A 112 -22.33 -9.38 0.57
CA LEU A 112 -21.39 -8.57 1.36
C LEU A 112 -21.58 -8.74 2.87
N ASN A 113 -22.84 -8.76 3.34
CA ASN A 113 -23.12 -8.95 4.77
C ASN A 113 -22.65 -10.32 5.25
N VAL A 114 -22.95 -11.39 4.51
CA VAL A 114 -22.51 -12.74 4.87
C VAL A 114 -20.99 -12.84 4.89
N GLU A 115 -20.30 -12.36 3.85
CA GLU A 115 -18.84 -12.36 3.79
C GLU A 115 -18.23 -11.55 4.96
N PHE A 116 -18.81 -10.38 5.25
CA PHE A 116 -18.34 -9.53 6.34
C PHE A 116 -18.53 -10.20 7.71
N ASP A 117 -19.70 -10.76 7.99
CA ASP A 117 -20.01 -11.40 9.27
C ASP A 117 -19.12 -12.64 9.51
N MET A 118 -18.88 -13.44 8.45
CA MET A 118 -18.01 -14.60 8.52
C MET A 118 -16.54 -14.19 8.71
N TYR A 119 -16.04 -13.26 7.90
CA TYR A 119 -14.65 -12.82 7.96
C TYR A 119 -14.32 -12.12 9.28
N ARG A 120 -15.26 -11.37 9.83
CA ARG A 120 -15.12 -10.67 11.12
C ARG A 120 -15.35 -11.55 12.35
N GLY A 121 -15.79 -12.79 12.15
CA GLY A 121 -16.12 -13.71 13.24
C GLY A 121 -17.39 -13.34 14.00
N PHE A 122 -18.29 -12.53 13.40
CA PHE A 122 -19.63 -12.30 13.95
C PHE A 122 -20.53 -13.50 13.70
N ASP A 123 -20.32 -14.24 12.61
CA ASP A 123 -20.89 -15.55 12.34
C ASP A 123 -19.84 -16.63 12.63
N GLN A 124 -19.85 -17.14 13.85
CA GLN A 124 -18.90 -18.14 14.31
C GLN A 124 -19.08 -19.49 13.57
N GLU A 125 -20.32 -19.90 13.28
CA GLU A 125 -20.60 -21.15 12.56
C GLU A 125 -20.10 -21.07 11.11
N GLY A 126 -20.33 -19.94 10.45
CA GLY A 126 -19.80 -19.67 9.12
C GLY A 126 -18.28 -19.66 9.09
N TYR A 127 -17.65 -19.02 10.06
CA TYR A 127 -16.19 -19.00 10.20
C TYR A 127 -15.60 -20.41 10.37
N GLU A 128 -16.16 -21.22 11.27
CA GLU A 128 -15.73 -22.60 11.49
C GLU A 128 -15.93 -23.47 10.24
N THR A 129 -16.96 -23.19 9.44
CA THR A 129 -17.20 -23.88 8.16
C THR A 129 -16.08 -23.57 7.15
N LEU A 130 -15.52 -22.37 7.16
CA LEU A 130 -14.44 -21.96 6.26
C LEU A 130 -13.04 -22.41 6.72
N THR A 131 -12.84 -22.62 8.02
CA THR A 131 -11.54 -22.97 8.60
C THR A 131 -10.86 -24.13 7.87
N PRO A 132 -11.52 -25.27 7.55
CA PRO A 132 -10.88 -26.38 6.84
C PRO A 132 -10.40 -25.99 5.42
N LEU A 133 -11.03 -25.01 4.78
CA LEU A 133 -10.60 -24.50 3.48
C LEU A 133 -9.32 -23.67 3.58
N PHE A 134 -9.18 -22.89 4.64
CA PHE A 134 -7.95 -22.16 4.92
C PHE A 134 -6.79 -23.13 5.27
N GLU A 135 -7.06 -24.13 6.11
CA GLU A 135 -6.08 -25.16 6.50
C GLU A 135 -5.64 -26.03 5.30
N ALA A 136 -6.52 -26.26 4.33
CA ALA A 136 -6.18 -26.97 3.10
C ALA A 136 -5.27 -26.18 2.12
N GLY A 137 -4.80 -25.01 2.53
CA GLY A 137 -3.91 -24.17 1.71
C GLY A 137 -4.60 -23.50 0.53
N THR A 138 -5.94 -23.47 0.51
CA THR A 138 -6.64 -22.59 -0.41
C THR A 138 -6.36 -21.15 0.01
N SER A 139 -6.04 -20.28 -0.96
CA SER A 139 -5.86 -18.86 -0.69
C SER A 139 -7.00 -18.36 0.19
N TRP A 140 -6.69 -17.56 1.22
CA TRP A 140 -7.69 -16.89 2.06
C TRP A 140 -8.72 -16.07 1.26
N THR A 141 -8.44 -15.80 -0.01
CA THR A 141 -9.36 -15.16 -0.97
C THR A 141 -10.27 -16.16 -1.67
N ALA A 142 -10.01 -17.47 -1.61
CA ALA A 142 -10.82 -18.48 -2.31
C ALA A 142 -12.30 -18.54 -1.85
N PRO A 143 -12.62 -18.34 -0.55
CA PRO A 143 -14.01 -18.25 -0.12
C PRO A 143 -14.73 -16.98 -0.58
N MET A 144 -13.99 -15.95 -1.01
CA MET A 144 -14.52 -14.65 -1.46
C MET A 144 -14.79 -14.63 -2.97
N LEU A 145 -15.37 -15.72 -3.50
CA LEU A 145 -15.54 -15.98 -4.94
C LEU A 145 -16.40 -14.95 -5.69
N THR A 146 -17.10 -14.07 -4.99
CA THR A 146 -18.12 -13.21 -5.62
C THR A 146 -17.74 -11.73 -5.70
N GLY A 147 -16.68 -11.33 -5.08
CA GLY A 147 -16.21 -9.95 -5.08
C GLY A 147 -15.47 -9.65 -3.80
N HIS A 148 -14.18 -9.53 -3.88
CA HIS A 148 -13.32 -9.25 -2.74
C HIS A 148 -13.59 -7.84 -2.20
N PHE A 149 -14.54 -7.71 -1.28
CA PHE A 149 -14.79 -6.49 -0.53
C PHE A 149 -14.19 -6.59 0.87
N ASN A 150 -13.15 -5.83 1.11
CA ASN A 150 -12.57 -5.68 2.42
C ASN A 150 -13.01 -4.33 2.99
N LEU A 151 -13.93 -4.37 3.97
CA LEU A 151 -14.31 -3.20 4.76
C LEU A 151 -13.40 -3.13 5.98
N GLU A 152 -12.44 -2.22 5.97
CA GLU A 152 -11.51 -1.98 7.05
C GLU A 152 -11.50 -0.50 7.46
N TYR A 153 -10.97 -0.25 8.65
CA TYR A 153 -10.61 1.11 9.04
C TYR A 153 -9.45 1.61 8.15
N ASP A 154 -9.40 2.91 7.94
CA ASP A 154 -8.32 3.56 7.18
C ASP A 154 -6.93 3.38 7.83
N ASP A 155 -6.90 3.12 9.14
CA ASP A 155 -5.72 2.85 9.94
C ASP A 155 -5.60 1.37 10.38
N ALA A 156 -6.27 0.44 9.69
CA ALA A 156 -6.33 -0.98 10.08
C ALA A 156 -4.94 -1.61 10.26
N VAL A 157 -3.99 -1.26 9.38
CA VAL A 157 -2.61 -1.76 9.46
C VAL A 157 -1.90 -1.27 10.73
N ILE A 158 -2.09 -0.01 11.08
CA ILE A 158 -1.51 0.58 12.31
C ILE A 158 -2.17 -0.04 13.56
N ARG A 159 -3.48 -0.27 13.51
CA ARG A 159 -4.22 -0.91 14.60
C ARG A 159 -3.72 -2.32 14.87
N ILE A 160 -3.58 -3.16 13.85
CA ILE A 160 -3.08 -4.52 14.03
C ILE A 160 -1.63 -4.54 14.51
N GLY A 161 -0.80 -3.62 14.02
CA GLY A 161 0.57 -3.45 14.53
C GLY A 161 0.60 -3.12 16.02
N SER A 162 -0.25 -2.19 16.45
CA SER A 162 -0.37 -1.78 17.85
C SER A 162 -0.90 -2.91 18.76
N LEU A 163 -1.89 -3.67 18.28
CA LEU A 163 -2.41 -4.84 19.00
C LEU A 163 -1.32 -5.91 19.16
N THR A 164 -0.61 -6.20 18.08
CA THR A 164 0.48 -7.18 18.09
C THR A 164 1.62 -6.75 19.02
N ALA A 165 2.03 -5.47 18.97
CA ALA A 165 3.06 -4.94 19.85
C ALA A 165 2.63 -5.01 21.34
N ASN A 166 1.42 -4.62 21.67
CA ASN A 166 0.92 -4.71 23.05
C ASN A 166 0.86 -6.17 23.55
N TYR A 167 0.52 -7.11 22.66
CA TYR A 167 0.50 -8.52 23.03
C TYR A 167 1.91 -9.07 23.26
N ILE A 168 2.85 -8.77 22.36
CA ILE A 168 4.25 -9.23 22.46
C ILE A 168 4.96 -8.60 23.66
N GLU A 169 4.89 -7.26 23.78
CA GLU A 169 5.71 -6.51 24.73
C GLU A 169 5.12 -6.48 26.14
N LYS A 170 3.80 -6.49 26.26
CA LYS A 170 3.08 -6.27 27.53
C LYS A 170 2.19 -7.42 27.95
N GLY A 171 2.05 -8.47 27.13
CA GLY A 171 1.17 -9.60 27.39
C GLY A 171 -0.32 -9.27 27.38
N VAL A 172 -0.70 -8.13 26.74
CA VAL A 172 -2.11 -7.72 26.67
C VAL A 172 -2.81 -8.49 25.56
N THR A 173 -3.73 -9.37 25.92
CA THR A 173 -4.52 -10.16 24.96
C THR A 173 -5.28 -9.24 23.99
N PRO A 174 -5.18 -9.47 22.67
CA PRO A 174 -5.92 -8.69 21.69
C PRO A 174 -7.43 -8.83 21.88
N THR A 175 -8.12 -7.69 21.92
CA THR A 175 -9.59 -7.62 22.02
C THR A 175 -10.13 -6.53 21.11
N GLY A 176 -11.42 -6.56 20.80
CA GLY A 176 -12.05 -5.56 19.91
C GLY A 176 -11.62 -5.68 18.45
N THR A 177 -11.19 -6.85 18.04
CA THR A 177 -10.76 -7.17 16.68
C THR A 177 -11.32 -8.54 16.26
N THR A 178 -11.07 -8.95 15.02
CA THR A 178 -11.54 -10.23 14.49
C THR A 178 -10.78 -11.41 15.10
N GLN A 179 -11.38 -12.59 15.12
CA GLN A 179 -10.69 -13.82 15.51
C GLN A 179 -9.44 -14.07 14.65
N TYR A 180 -9.52 -13.77 13.36
CA TYR A 180 -8.39 -13.86 12.45
C TYR A 180 -7.21 -12.96 12.90
N ASN A 181 -7.47 -11.70 13.26
CA ASN A 181 -6.43 -10.82 13.76
C ASN A 181 -5.83 -11.31 15.09
N ILE A 182 -6.65 -11.92 15.96
CA ILE A 182 -6.14 -12.53 17.21
C ILE A 182 -5.14 -13.64 16.87
N GLN A 183 -5.50 -14.55 15.95
CA GLN A 183 -4.61 -15.63 15.50
C GLN A 183 -3.30 -15.09 14.90
N LEU A 184 -3.35 -14.02 14.12
CA LEU A 184 -2.13 -13.39 13.57
C LEU A 184 -1.23 -12.82 14.68
N CYS A 185 -1.81 -12.21 15.72
CA CYS A 185 -1.05 -11.72 16.87
C CYS A 185 -0.41 -12.88 17.66
N GLU A 186 -1.16 -13.98 17.86
CA GLU A 186 -0.67 -15.17 18.54
C GLU A 186 0.46 -15.84 17.76
N THR A 187 0.33 -15.94 16.44
CA THR A 187 1.35 -16.47 15.54
C THR A 187 2.62 -15.62 15.57
N ALA A 188 2.48 -14.30 15.51
CA ALA A 188 3.61 -13.37 15.62
C ALA A 188 4.31 -13.50 16.99
N LYS A 189 3.55 -13.63 18.08
CA LYS A 189 4.12 -13.80 19.42
C LYS A 189 4.82 -15.15 19.57
N ARG A 190 4.25 -16.23 19.06
CA ARG A 190 4.88 -17.55 19.05
C ARG A 190 6.27 -17.48 18.40
N TYR A 191 6.38 -16.84 17.24
CA TYR A 191 7.65 -16.66 16.55
C TYR A 191 8.62 -15.77 17.35
N PHE A 192 8.14 -14.69 17.93
CA PHE A 192 8.96 -13.81 18.77
C PHE A 192 9.55 -14.55 19.97
N ASP A 193 8.73 -15.36 20.66
CA ASP A 193 9.15 -16.09 21.86
C ASP A 193 10.14 -17.24 21.52
N ASN A 194 10.03 -17.85 20.34
CA ASN A 194 10.86 -18.95 19.90
C ASN A 194 11.08 -18.90 18.39
N PRO A 195 11.99 -18.05 17.89
CA PRO A 195 12.28 -17.94 16.46
C PRO A 195 12.74 -19.28 15.87
N ASP A 196 12.03 -19.75 14.86
CA ASP A 196 12.35 -20.96 14.11
C ASP A 196 12.45 -20.61 12.62
N PRO A 197 13.63 -20.76 11.98
CA PRO A 197 13.78 -20.49 10.55
C PRO A 197 12.86 -21.31 9.64
N SER A 198 12.32 -22.44 10.12
CA SER A 198 11.35 -23.24 9.38
C SER A 198 9.89 -22.78 9.55
N ASP A 199 9.59 -21.92 10.54
CA ASP A 199 8.25 -21.36 10.77
C ASP A 199 8.01 -20.13 9.87
N THR A 200 7.76 -20.39 8.60
CA THR A 200 7.50 -19.34 7.60
C THR A 200 6.31 -18.45 7.98
N GLU A 201 5.23 -19.06 8.49
CA GLU A 201 4.03 -18.31 8.89
C GLU A 201 4.32 -17.41 10.09
N GLY A 202 5.03 -17.92 11.07
CA GLY A 202 5.47 -17.15 12.23
C GLY A 202 6.34 -15.96 11.82
N TRP A 203 7.32 -16.20 10.94
CA TRP A 203 8.16 -15.13 10.40
C TRP A 203 7.36 -14.07 9.65
N ILE A 204 6.43 -14.46 8.78
CA ILE A 204 5.56 -13.53 8.05
C ILE A 204 4.74 -12.69 9.04
N CYS A 205 4.06 -13.32 9.99
CA CYS A 205 3.22 -12.60 10.94
C CYS A 205 4.03 -11.67 11.84
N TYR A 206 5.18 -12.12 12.34
CA TYR A 206 6.07 -11.31 13.15
C TYR A 206 6.58 -10.09 12.37
N THR A 207 7.14 -10.31 11.18
CA THR A 207 7.77 -9.23 10.40
C THR A 207 6.73 -8.24 9.87
N SER A 208 5.58 -8.72 9.37
CA SER A 208 4.54 -7.85 8.81
C SER A 208 3.73 -7.13 9.90
N ARG A 209 3.25 -7.87 10.92
CA ARG A 209 2.29 -7.32 11.89
C ARG A 209 2.96 -6.64 13.07
N TYR A 210 4.10 -7.12 13.53
CA TYR A 210 4.82 -6.47 14.62
C TYR A 210 5.83 -5.44 14.11
N ILE A 211 6.74 -5.82 13.21
CA ILE A 211 7.82 -4.90 12.80
C ILE A 211 7.30 -3.85 11.82
N ALA A 212 6.84 -4.26 10.63
CA ALA A 212 6.50 -3.32 9.56
C ALA A 212 5.26 -2.46 9.89
N SER A 213 4.17 -3.07 10.40
CA SER A 213 2.96 -2.31 10.75
C SER A 213 3.18 -1.37 11.93
N ASN A 214 4.03 -1.75 12.89
CA ASN A 214 4.33 -0.91 14.05
C ASN A 214 5.24 0.27 13.70
N ALA A 215 6.10 0.14 12.68
CA ALA A 215 6.93 1.23 12.18
C ALA A 215 6.10 2.40 11.59
N LEU A 216 4.88 2.13 11.13
CA LEU A 216 3.99 3.16 10.57
C LEU A 216 3.34 4.08 11.62
N LYS A 217 3.33 3.69 12.89
CA LYS A 217 2.62 4.43 13.96
C LYS A 217 3.18 5.82 14.25
N SER A 218 4.46 6.06 13.92
CA SER A 218 5.12 7.35 14.12
C SER A 218 4.84 8.37 13.01
N GLY A 219 4.15 7.94 11.93
CA GLY A 219 3.88 8.79 10.79
C GLY A 219 2.83 9.87 11.07
N VAL A 220 3.02 11.04 10.47
CA VAL A 220 2.06 12.14 10.47
C VAL A 220 1.20 12.03 9.21
N LYS A 221 -0.09 11.74 9.41
CA LYS A 221 -1.06 11.65 8.31
C LYS A 221 -1.41 13.04 7.80
N VAL A 222 -1.23 13.25 6.50
CA VAL A 222 -1.64 14.47 5.82
C VAL A 222 -2.99 14.22 5.13
N PRO A 223 -4.06 14.93 5.53
CA PRO A 223 -5.36 14.74 4.91
C PRO A 223 -5.34 15.18 3.45
N VAL A 224 -6.01 14.43 2.59
CA VAL A 224 -6.20 14.79 1.18
C VAL A 224 -7.42 15.69 1.08
N ALA A 225 -7.21 16.90 0.55
CA ALA A 225 -8.27 17.90 0.45
C ALA A 225 -9.31 17.59 -0.65
N PHE A 226 -8.96 16.73 -1.61
CA PHE A 226 -9.80 16.42 -2.76
C PHE A 226 -9.60 14.98 -3.22
N HIS A 227 -10.69 14.19 -3.29
CA HIS A 227 -10.67 12.76 -3.63
C HIS A 227 -11.43 12.43 -4.93
N TYR A 228 -11.98 13.40 -5.59
CA TYR A 228 -12.88 13.19 -6.73
C TYR A 228 -12.18 13.49 -8.05
N ALA A 229 -12.83 13.20 -9.16
CA ALA A 229 -12.43 13.68 -10.47
C ALA A 229 -13.27 14.92 -10.83
N THR A 230 -12.62 15.96 -11.34
CA THR A 230 -13.29 17.11 -11.93
C THR A 230 -13.71 16.81 -13.38
N GLU A 231 -14.54 17.69 -13.98
CA GLU A 231 -14.94 17.55 -15.38
C GLU A 231 -13.73 17.60 -16.32
N SER A 232 -12.82 18.52 -16.08
CA SER A 232 -11.59 18.65 -16.86
C SER A 232 -10.65 17.48 -16.68
N MET A 233 -10.54 16.91 -15.49
CA MET A 233 -9.78 15.67 -15.25
C MET A 233 -10.32 14.52 -16.10
N GLY A 234 -11.65 14.37 -16.21
CA GLY A 234 -12.27 13.31 -16.99
C GLY A 234 -11.87 13.31 -18.47
N THR A 235 -11.44 14.43 -19.01
CA THR A 235 -11.08 14.59 -20.43
C THR A 235 -9.58 14.76 -20.68
N LEU A 236 -8.83 15.35 -19.76
CA LEU A 236 -7.46 15.79 -19.97
C LEU A 236 -6.43 14.98 -19.18
N TRP A 237 -6.83 14.37 -18.05
CA TRP A 237 -5.91 13.77 -17.10
C TRP A 237 -4.97 12.73 -17.70
N ALA A 238 -5.50 11.81 -18.49
CA ALA A 238 -4.69 10.76 -19.11
C ALA A 238 -3.60 11.30 -20.07
N SER A 239 -3.86 12.44 -20.70
CA SER A 239 -2.86 13.09 -21.57
C SER A 239 -1.81 13.84 -20.78
N MET A 240 -2.21 14.45 -19.67
CA MET A 240 -1.31 15.18 -18.76
C MET A 240 -0.40 14.22 -18.00
N GLU A 241 -0.96 13.14 -17.48
CA GLU A 241 -0.23 12.06 -16.79
C GLU A 241 0.83 11.44 -17.72
N LYS A 242 0.49 11.21 -18.99
CA LYS A 242 1.47 10.71 -19.96
C LYS A 242 2.64 11.67 -20.17
N VAL A 243 2.43 12.96 -20.22
CA VAL A 243 3.50 13.97 -20.34
C VAL A 243 4.36 14.00 -19.07
N GLU A 244 3.73 13.91 -17.92
CA GLU A 244 4.39 13.84 -16.62
C GLU A 244 5.28 12.60 -16.51
N ASP A 245 4.72 11.43 -16.73
CA ASP A 245 5.44 10.15 -16.68
C ASP A 245 6.63 10.15 -17.63
N GLN A 246 6.44 10.62 -18.86
CA GLN A 246 7.49 10.69 -19.86
C GLN A 246 8.62 11.60 -19.37
N TYR A 247 8.32 12.81 -18.95
CA TYR A 247 9.35 13.75 -18.48
C TYR A 247 10.10 13.21 -17.26
N PHE A 248 9.40 12.61 -16.32
CA PHE A 248 9.98 12.04 -15.11
C PHE A 248 10.93 10.88 -15.44
N LEU A 249 10.46 9.93 -16.23
CA LEU A 249 11.28 8.79 -16.63
C LEU A 249 12.51 9.23 -17.43
N GLU A 250 12.34 10.10 -18.43
CA GLU A 250 13.45 10.61 -19.25
C GLU A 250 14.48 11.38 -18.40
N THR A 251 14.02 12.12 -17.38
CA THR A 251 14.91 12.85 -16.46
C THR A 251 15.71 11.88 -15.60
N ILE A 252 15.06 10.87 -15.02
CA ILE A 252 15.73 9.89 -14.15
C ILE A 252 16.79 9.10 -14.93
N VAL A 253 16.50 8.68 -16.16
CA VAL A 253 17.46 7.92 -16.98
C VAL A 253 18.47 8.80 -17.73
N GLY A 254 18.43 10.12 -17.54
CA GLY A 254 19.38 11.07 -18.13
C GLY A 254 19.13 11.41 -19.61
N GLN A 255 17.93 11.14 -20.13
CA GLN A 255 17.51 11.52 -21.49
C GLN A 255 16.95 12.94 -21.56
N ALA A 256 16.39 13.45 -20.46
CA ALA A 256 15.98 14.84 -20.31
C ALA A 256 16.80 15.52 -19.20
N SER A 257 16.98 16.84 -19.32
CA SER A 257 17.66 17.64 -18.28
C SER A 257 16.69 18.06 -17.19
N ILE A 258 17.14 18.03 -15.93
CA ILE A 258 16.39 18.60 -14.80
C ILE A 258 16.18 20.12 -14.95
N ASP A 259 17.02 20.80 -15.72
CA ASP A 259 16.87 22.24 -16.01
C ASP A 259 15.59 22.53 -16.85
N GLY A 260 15.08 21.52 -17.57
CA GLY A 260 13.82 21.60 -18.32
C GLY A 260 12.55 21.47 -17.46
N PHE A 261 12.68 21.34 -16.14
CA PHE A 261 11.52 21.15 -15.26
C PHE A 261 10.52 22.30 -15.35
N ASP A 262 10.96 23.53 -15.42
CA ASP A 262 10.08 24.71 -15.48
C ASP A 262 9.32 24.78 -16.84
N ASP A 263 9.92 24.27 -17.91
CA ASP A 263 9.27 24.11 -19.22
C ASP A 263 8.21 23.00 -19.16
N PHE A 264 8.52 21.88 -18.50
CA PHE A 264 7.55 20.80 -18.23
C PHE A 264 6.36 21.34 -17.43
N VAL A 265 6.57 22.08 -16.35
CA VAL A 265 5.49 22.69 -15.55
C VAL A 265 4.62 23.61 -16.41
N SER A 266 5.24 24.43 -17.25
CA SER A 266 4.53 25.33 -18.16
C SER A 266 3.67 24.54 -19.15
N GLN A 267 4.19 23.48 -19.73
CA GLN A 267 3.45 22.59 -20.63
C GLN A 267 2.30 21.90 -19.92
N TRP A 268 2.52 21.36 -18.72
CA TRP A 268 1.51 20.69 -17.91
C TRP A 268 0.34 21.65 -17.59
N LEU A 269 0.64 22.88 -17.20
CA LEU A 269 -0.38 23.92 -16.94
C LEU A 269 -1.19 24.24 -18.19
N MET A 270 -0.54 24.42 -19.35
CA MET A 270 -1.22 24.71 -20.63
C MET A 270 -2.09 23.54 -21.13
N LEU A 271 -1.74 22.28 -20.80
CA LEU A 271 -2.54 21.10 -21.19
C LEU A 271 -3.84 20.95 -20.42
N GLY A 272 -4.11 21.82 -19.44
CA GLY A 272 -5.33 21.81 -18.62
C GLY A 272 -5.09 21.89 -17.13
N GLY A 273 -3.82 21.96 -16.70
CA GLY A 273 -3.46 22.04 -15.29
C GLY A 273 -4.00 23.29 -14.59
N GLU A 274 -4.10 24.42 -15.31
CA GLU A 274 -4.71 25.65 -14.76
C GLU A 274 -6.20 25.44 -14.49
N ASP A 275 -6.95 24.90 -15.46
CA ASP A 275 -8.39 24.66 -15.32
C ASP A 275 -8.68 23.65 -14.19
N ILE A 276 -7.97 22.53 -14.17
CA ILE A 276 -8.11 21.52 -13.13
C ILE A 276 -7.80 22.10 -11.75
N THR A 277 -6.73 22.88 -11.63
CA THR A 277 -6.37 23.53 -10.36
C THR A 277 -7.46 24.49 -9.89
N ALA A 278 -8.06 25.26 -10.80
CA ALA A 278 -9.16 26.17 -10.49
C ALA A 278 -10.42 25.40 -10.03
N GLU A 279 -10.78 24.31 -10.70
CA GLU A 279 -11.90 23.44 -10.32
C GLU A 279 -11.71 22.83 -8.93
N VAL A 280 -10.53 22.27 -8.64
CA VAL A 280 -10.19 21.73 -7.33
C VAL A 280 -10.22 22.80 -6.25
N GLN A 281 -9.68 23.99 -6.52
CA GLN A 281 -9.71 25.11 -5.58
C GLN A 281 -11.15 25.54 -5.27
N ALA A 282 -12.00 25.67 -6.28
CA ALA A 282 -13.41 26.02 -6.10
C ALA A 282 -14.16 24.99 -5.24
N TYR A 283 -13.88 23.70 -5.46
CA TYR A 283 -14.42 22.64 -4.61
C TYR A 283 -13.98 22.80 -3.16
N CYS A 284 -12.69 22.95 -2.90
CA CYS A 284 -12.15 23.10 -1.55
C CYS A 284 -12.72 24.34 -0.85
N ASP A 285 -12.89 25.45 -1.55
CA ASP A 285 -13.43 26.68 -0.97
C ASP A 285 -14.93 26.57 -0.62
N SER A 286 -15.66 25.74 -1.35
CA SER A 286 -17.09 25.49 -1.08
C SER A 286 -17.36 24.47 0.03
N HIS A 287 -16.34 23.73 0.48
CA HIS A 287 -16.45 22.67 1.48
C HIS A 287 -15.60 22.91 2.75
N ARG A 288 -15.17 24.15 2.95
CA ARG A 288 -14.48 24.60 4.17
C ARG A 288 -15.42 24.87 5.34
#